data_e1ecc419172847ae2b2f57c3fcb1f7b8
#
_entry.id   e1ecc419172847ae2b2f57c3fcb1f7b8
#
_cell.length_a   1.000
_cell.length_b   1.000
_cell.length_c   1.000
_cell.angle_alpha   90.00
_cell.angle_beta   90.00
_cell.angle_gamma   90.00
#
_symmetry.space_group_name_H-M   'P 1'
#
loop_
_entity.id
_entity.type
_entity.pdbx_description
1 polymer ?
#
loop_
_entity_poly.entity_id
_entity_poly.type
_entity_poly.pdbx_seq_one_letter_code
_entity_poly.pdbx_strand_id
1 'polypeptide(L)'
;MAPAGPGVQNGPDITPVHEDPVRIVPLSVPDEVLRPVEGAAPAVAPQLTYRGGPLLTNVQVFTVFWGHAWNNPPMSDTASRLNDFFDFILQSALIDQLAEYSVSGRTIGHGQRIGTAVVTSPLGLRCLHVPPG
;
A
#
# COMPACT_ATOMS: atom_id res chain seq x y z
N MET A 1 23.75 6.72 -63.35
CA MET A 1 22.33 6.62 -62.89
C MET A 1 22.35 5.72 -61.68
N ALA A 2 22.40 6.30 -60.46
CA ALA A 2 22.48 5.57 -59.18
C ALA A 2 21.06 5.43 -58.62
N PRO A 3 20.68 4.25 -58.04
CA PRO A 3 19.37 4.11 -57.41
C PRO A 3 19.31 4.77 -56.05
N ALA A 4 18.20 5.44 -55.77
CA ALA A 4 17.88 6.04 -54.51
C ALA A 4 17.71 4.98 -53.42
N GLY A 5 18.34 5.19 -52.25
CA GLY A 5 18.21 4.37 -51.07
C GLY A 5 16.85 4.57 -50.37
N PRO A 6 16.34 3.55 -49.65
CA PRO A 6 15.07 3.64 -48.96
C PRO A 6 15.15 4.63 -47.76
N GLY A 7 14.11 5.46 -47.69
CA GLY A 7 13.96 6.47 -46.62
C GLY A 7 13.89 5.83 -45.22
N VAL A 8 14.63 6.43 -44.30
CA VAL A 8 14.57 6.13 -42.88
C VAL A 8 13.19 6.57 -42.36
N GLN A 9 12.34 5.61 -41.98
CA GLN A 9 11.12 5.89 -41.26
C GLN A 9 11.48 6.34 -39.84
N ASN A 10 11.14 7.59 -39.52
CA ASN A 10 11.20 8.09 -38.16
C ASN A 10 10.24 7.24 -37.30
N GLY A 11 10.80 6.60 -36.27
CA GLY A 11 10.03 5.94 -35.25
C GLY A 11 9.09 6.90 -34.52
N PRO A 12 8.10 6.39 -33.79
CA PRO A 12 7.14 7.22 -33.08
C PRO A 12 7.86 8.20 -32.17
N ASP A 13 7.50 9.47 -32.31
CA ASP A 13 7.97 10.58 -31.44
C ASP A 13 7.50 10.31 -30.01
N ILE A 14 8.40 9.79 -29.17
CA ILE A 14 8.13 9.60 -27.75
C ILE A 14 8.34 10.96 -27.10
N THR A 15 7.27 11.78 -27.10
CA THR A 15 7.25 12.97 -26.26
C THR A 15 7.46 12.54 -24.80
N PRO A 16 8.46 13.11 -24.07
CA PRO A 16 8.65 12.78 -22.69
C PRO A 16 7.37 13.15 -21.92
N VAL A 17 6.77 12.15 -21.27
CA VAL A 17 5.70 12.38 -20.31
C VAL A 17 6.29 13.30 -19.25
N HIS A 18 5.75 14.49 -19.13
CA HIS A 18 6.13 15.42 -18.08
C HIS A 18 5.69 14.77 -16.75
N GLU A 19 6.61 14.10 -16.09
CA GLU A 19 6.39 13.66 -14.72
C GLU A 19 6.33 14.92 -13.85
N ASP A 20 5.13 15.26 -13.40
CA ASP A 20 4.98 16.29 -12.37
C ASP A 20 5.85 15.87 -11.17
N PRO A 21 6.69 16.77 -10.66
CA PRO A 21 7.54 16.44 -9.54
C PRO A 21 6.67 15.99 -8.36
N VAL A 22 6.95 14.77 -7.84
CA VAL A 22 6.27 14.25 -6.65
C VAL A 22 6.40 15.29 -5.53
N ARG A 23 5.32 15.96 -5.21
CA ARG A 23 5.29 16.94 -4.14
C ARG A 23 5.29 16.20 -2.81
N ILE A 24 6.46 16.09 -2.19
CA ILE A 24 6.57 15.58 -0.83
C ILE A 24 6.01 16.66 0.10
N VAL A 25 4.87 16.37 0.72
CA VAL A 25 4.33 17.20 1.79
C VAL A 25 5.00 16.75 3.08
N PRO A 26 5.83 17.57 3.74
CA PRO A 26 6.43 17.20 5.00
C PRO A 26 5.33 16.99 6.05
N LEU A 27 5.39 15.89 6.79
CA LEU A 27 4.48 15.57 7.90
C LEU A 27 4.73 16.48 9.12
N SER A 28 5.87 17.17 9.16
CA SER A 28 6.18 18.12 10.22
C SER A 28 5.99 19.54 9.74
N VAL A 29 5.25 20.32 10.51
CA VAL A 29 5.17 21.77 10.30
C VAL A 29 6.48 22.38 10.79
N PRO A 30 7.17 23.22 10.00
CA PRO A 30 8.38 23.90 10.46
C PRO A 30 8.10 24.67 11.76
N ASP A 31 9.04 24.64 12.72
CA ASP A 31 8.91 25.31 14.02
C ASP A 31 8.56 26.81 13.93
N GLU A 32 8.87 27.44 12.80
CA GLU A 32 8.56 28.83 12.52
C GLU A 32 7.05 29.12 12.40
N VAL A 33 6.25 28.09 12.01
CA VAL A 33 4.78 28.19 11.93
C VAL A 33 4.14 27.92 13.28
N LEU A 34 4.88 27.32 14.22
CA LEU A 34 4.41 26.98 15.57
C LEU A 34 4.65 28.10 16.59
N ARG A 35 5.17 29.27 16.19
CA ARG A 35 5.31 30.40 17.09
C ARG A 35 3.93 30.78 17.62
N PRO A 36 3.73 30.78 18.95
CA PRO A 36 2.48 31.23 19.52
C PRO A 36 2.25 32.69 19.11
N VAL A 37 1.14 32.96 18.46
CA VAL A 37 0.67 34.36 18.30
C VAL A 37 0.30 34.81 19.72
N GLU A 38 1.00 35.84 20.23
CA GLU A 38 0.67 36.40 21.55
C GLU A 38 -0.82 36.80 21.55
N GLY A 39 -1.58 36.19 22.45
CA GLY A 39 -3.03 36.38 22.56
C GLY A 39 -3.91 35.30 21.90
N ALA A 40 -3.33 34.32 21.25
CA ALA A 40 -4.11 33.16 20.80
C ALA A 40 -4.49 32.28 22.00
N ALA A 41 -5.79 32.01 22.16
CA ALA A 41 -6.23 30.99 23.12
C ALA A 41 -5.48 29.67 22.84
N PRO A 42 -5.10 28.89 23.87
CA PRO A 42 -4.38 27.64 23.69
C PRO A 42 -5.20 26.77 22.72
N ALA A 43 -4.59 26.43 21.58
CA ALA A 43 -5.22 25.53 20.61
C ALA A 43 -5.43 24.19 21.30
N VAL A 44 -6.68 23.83 21.50
CA VAL A 44 -7.03 22.48 21.97
C VAL A 44 -6.47 21.51 20.92
N ALA A 45 -5.56 20.65 21.32
CA ALA A 45 -5.01 19.64 20.43
C ALA A 45 -6.15 18.87 19.77
N PRO A 46 -6.16 18.73 18.43
CA PRO A 46 -7.22 18.00 17.74
C PRO A 46 -7.23 16.56 18.26
N GLN A 47 -8.33 16.14 18.87
CA GLN A 47 -8.51 14.79 19.36
C GLN A 47 -9.36 14.01 18.35
N LEU A 48 -8.82 12.88 17.90
CA LEU A 48 -9.57 11.91 17.11
C LEU A 48 -10.52 11.16 18.05
N THR A 49 -11.82 11.30 17.83
CA THR A 49 -12.84 10.57 18.60
C THR A 49 -13.38 9.40 17.77
N TYR A 50 -13.45 8.23 18.38
CA TYR A 50 -14.08 7.08 17.76
C TYR A 50 -15.59 7.27 17.63
N ARG A 51 -16.11 7.11 16.40
CA ARG A 51 -17.54 7.34 16.07
C ARG A 51 -18.34 6.05 15.90
N GLY A 52 -17.86 4.92 16.44
CA GLY A 52 -18.59 3.65 16.42
C GLY A 52 -18.50 2.85 15.12
N GLY A 53 -17.60 3.19 14.20
CA GLY A 53 -17.36 2.44 12.97
C GLY A 53 -16.78 1.03 13.21
N PRO A 54 -16.67 0.19 12.17
CA PRO A 54 -15.97 -1.09 12.27
C PRO A 54 -14.48 -0.86 12.56
N LEU A 55 -13.95 -1.59 13.55
CA LEU A 55 -12.53 -1.56 13.92
C LEU A 55 -11.93 -2.94 13.67
N LEU A 56 -10.85 -3.00 12.88
CA LEU A 56 -10.09 -4.23 12.67
C LEU A 56 -9.15 -4.43 13.86
N THR A 57 -9.47 -5.39 14.72
CA THR A 57 -8.68 -5.71 15.92
C THR A 57 -7.56 -6.69 15.63
N ASN A 58 -7.77 -7.60 14.67
CA ASN A 58 -6.78 -8.56 14.17
C ASN A 58 -6.79 -8.55 12.65
N VAL A 59 -5.72 -8.10 12.04
CA VAL A 59 -5.60 -8.07 10.58
C VAL A 59 -5.29 -9.47 10.06
N GLN A 60 -6.09 -9.95 9.11
CA GLN A 60 -5.82 -11.18 8.37
C GLN A 60 -5.47 -10.82 6.92
N VAL A 61 -4.30 -11.23 6.47
CA VAL A 61 -3.80 -10.97 5.12
C VAL A 61 -3.82 -12.26 4.31
N PHE A 62 -4.45 -12.22 3.15
CA PHE A 62 -4.35 -13.26 2.13
C PHE A 62 -3.73 -12.64 0.88
N THR A 63 -2.58 -13.15 0.42
CA THR A 63 -1.89 -12.63 -0.76
C THR A 63 -2.40 -13.31 -2.02
N VAL A 64 -2.71 -12.51 -3.04
CA VAL A 64 -3.14 -13.02 -4.35
C VAL A 64 -2.22 -12.46 -5.43
N PHE A 65 -1.55 -13.34 -6.16
CA PHE A 65 -0.69 -13.00 -7.28
C PHE A 65 -1.40 -13.35 -8.58
N TRP A 66 -1.49 -12.38 -9.50
CA TRP A 66 -2.25 -12.57 -10.73
C TRP A 66 -1.35 -12.81 -11.93
N GLY A 67 -1.56 -13.92 -12.63
CA GLY A 67 -0.87 -14.30 -13.86
C GLY A 67 0.10 -15.48 -13.71
N HIS A 68 0.37 -16.14 -14.83
CA HIS A 68 1.24 -17.32 -14.89
C HIS A 68 2.69 -17.06 -14.48
N ALA A 69 3.17 -15.84 -14.68
CA ALA A 69 4.55 -15.47 -14.36
C ALA A 69 4.90 -15.71 -12.90
N TRP A 70 3.94 -15.60 -11.98
CA TRP A 70 4.13 -15.79 -10.55
C TRP A 70 4.43 -17.23 -10.12
N ASN A 71 4.26 -18.21 -11.04
CA ASN A 71 4.63 -19.60 -10.79
C ASN A 71 6.12 -19.89 -11.07
N ASN A 72 6.85 -18.94 -11.65
CA ASN A 72 8.22 -19.15 -12.09
C ASN A 72 9.15 -18.03 -11.61
N PRO A 73 10.46 -18.31 -11.39
CA PRO A 73 11.46 -17.29 -11.12
C PRO A 73 11.58 -16.27 -12.27
N PRO A 74 11.88 -15.00 -11.96
CA PRO A 74 12.12 -14.44 -10.63
C PRO A 74 10.86 -14.03 -9.86
N MET A 75 9.67 -14.16 -10.46
CA MET A 75 8.43 -13.70 -9.84
C MET A 75 8.01 -14.55 -8.64
N SER A 76 8.20 -15.87 -8.69
CA SER A 76 7.95 -16.76 -7.54
C SER A 76 8.81 -16.40 -6.33
N ASP A 77 10.06 -16.02 -6.56
CA ASP A 77 10.96 -15.58 -5.49
C ASP A 77 10.48 -14.24 -4.88
N THR A 78 9.98 -13.35 -5.74
CA THR A 78 9.38 -12.10 -5.30
C THR A 78 8.12 -12.34 -4.49
N ALA A 79 7.26 -13.28 -4.90
CA ALA A 79 6.06 -13.66 -4.15
C ALA A 79 6.43 -14.19 -2.75
N SER A 80 7.46 -15.03 -2.66
CA SER A 80 7.96 -15.53 -1.37
C SER A 80 8.41 -14.38 -0.47
N ARG A 81 9.23 -13.46 -0.99
CA ARG A 81 9.72 -12.30 -0.24
C ARG A 81 8.59 -11.37 0.22
N LEU A 82 7.55 -11.20 -0.57
CA LEU A 82 6.35 -10.44 -0.17
C LEU A 82 5.58 -11.15 0.94
N ASN A 83 5.47 -12.47 0.88
CA ASN A 83 4.86 -13.24 1.95
C ASN A 83 5.64 -13.12 3.25
N ASP A 84 6.97 -13.26 3.21
CA ASP A 84 7.86 -13.08 4.35
C ASP A 84 7.75 -11.67 4.95
N PHE A 85 7.62 -10.65 4.08
CA PHE A 85 7.38 -9.29 4.52
C PHE A 85 6.08 -9.16 5.31
N PHE A 86 4.97 -9.73 4.83
CA PHE A 86 3.71 -9.69 5.57
C PHE A 86 3.77 -10.47 6.88
N ASP A 87 4.44 -11.62 6.90
CA ASP A 87 4.63 -12.40 8.12
C ASP A 87 5.43 -11.63 9.17
N PHE A 88 6.43 -10.86 8.73
CA PHE A 88 7.22 -10.00 9.59
C PHE A 88 6.44 -8.76 10.06
N ILE A 89 5.87 -7.98 9.13
CA ILE A 89 5.29 -6.67 9.47
C ILE A 89 4.09 -6.79 10.40
N LEU A 90 3.25 -7.84 10.22
CA LEU A 90 2.07 -8.07 11.03
C LEU A 90 2.37 -8.43 12.49
N GLN A 91 3.61 -8.81 12.79
CA GLN A 91 4.09 -9.13 14.14
C GLN A 91 5.07 -8.08 14.67
N SER A 92 5.28 -7.01 13.94
CA SER A 92 6.29 -6.00 14.27
C SER A 92 5.76 -4.92 15.20
N ALA A 93 6.70 -4.21 15.84
CA ALA A 93 6.41 -3.03 16.67
C ALA A 93 5.67 -1.90 15.91
N LEU A 94 5.64 -1.92 14.57
CA LEU A 94 4.83 -0.99 13.79
C LEU A 94 3.33 -1.21 14.04
N ILE A 95 2.92 -2.47 14.15
CA ILE A 95 1.52 -2.81 14.48
C ILE A 95 1.20 -2.44 15.93
N ASP A 96 2.17 -2.56 16.84
CA ASP A 96 1.98 -2.15 18.23
C ASP A 96 1.65 -0.65 18.36
N GLN A 97 2.19 0.19 17.48
CA GLN A 97 1.86 1.62 17.45
C GLN A 97 0.37 1.87 17.14
N LEU A 98 -0.29 0.98 16.42
CA LEU A 98 -1.72 1.09 16.13
C LEU A 98 -2.60 0.84 17.35
N ALA A 99 -2.03 0.30 18.46
CA ALA A 99 -2.75 0.10 19.72
C ALA A 99 -3.28 1.41 20.31
N GLU A 100 -2.69 2.57 19.96
CA GLU A 100 -3.17 3.90 20.38
C GLU A 100 -4.60 4.20 19.86
N TYR A 101 -4.99 3.56 18.74
CA TYR A 101 -6.34 3.69 18.16
C TYR A 101 -7.34 2.67 18.75
N SER A 102 -6.94 1.90 19.74
CA SER A 102 -7.85 0.98 20.45
C SER A 102 -8.91 1.76 21.21
N VAL A 103 -10.08 1.15 21.35
CA VAL A 103 -11.21 1.72 22.10
C VAL A 103 -11.68 0.75 23.18
N SER A 104 -12.51 1.23 24.10
CA SER A 104 -13.04 0.40 25.18
C SER A 104 -13.70 -0.89 24.63
N GLY A 105 -13.19 -2.04 25.06
CA GLY A 105 -13.66 -3.36 24.65
C GLY A 105 -13.15 -3.84 23.28
N ARG A 106 -12.31 -3.05 22.57
CA ARG A 106 -11.73 -3.43 21.27
C ARG A 106 -10.26 -2.98 21.20
N THR A 107 -9.35 -3.91 21.39
CA THR A 107 -7.91 -3.65 21.29
C THR A 107 -7.40 -4.05 19.91
N ILE A 108 -6.67 -3.15 19.25
CA ILE A 108 -5.94 -3.47 18.03
C ILE A 108 -4.67 -4.21 18.42
N GLY A 109 -4.49 -5.40 17.87
CA GLY A 109 -3.33 -6.26 18.11
C GLY A 109 -2.69 -6.73 16.81
N HIS A 110 -1.74 -7.64 16.96
CA HIS A 110 -1.03 -8.25 15.84
C HIS A 110 -2.00 -8.95 14.88
N GLY A 111 -1.59 -8.99 13.60
CA GLY A 111 -2.30 -9.70 12.55
C GLY A 111 -1.59 -11.00 12.18
N GLN A 112 -2.10 -11.68 11.18
CA GLN A 112 -1.46 -12.86 10.59
C GLN A 112 -1.74 -12.96 9.10
N ARG A 113 -0.80 -13.52 8.35
CA ARG A 113 -1.08 -13.95 6.99
C ARG A 113 -1.74 -15.33 7.04
N ILE A 114 -2.92 -15.44 6.42
CA ILE A 114 -3.74 -16.66 6.45
C ILE A 114 -3.59 -17.53 5.21
N GLY A 115 -2.87 -17.05 4.18
CA GLY A 115 -2.60 -17.83 2.99
C GLY A 115 -2.10 -17.02 1.82
N THR A 116 -1.86 -17.73 0.71
CA THR A 116 -1.43 -17.18 -0.57
C THR A 116 -2.04 -17.96 -1.73
N ALA A 117 -2.27 -17.31 -2.85
CA ALA A 117 -2.70 -17.96 -4.08
C ALA A 117 -2.08 -17.29 -5.32
N VAL A 118 -1.84 -18.08 -6.36
CA VAL A 118 -1.54 -17.60 -7.71
C VAL A 118 -2.76 -17.85 -8.59
N VAL A 119 -3.33 -16.79 -9.16
CA VAL A 119 -4.49 -16.87 -10.06
C VAL A 119 -4.00 -16.76 -11.49
N THR A 120 -4.15 -17.83 -12.26
CA THR A 120 -3.66 -17.92 -13.64
C THR A 120 -4.76 -17.81 -14.69
N SER A 121 -6.02 -17.85 -14.26
CA SER A 121 -7.16 -17.79 -15.20
C SER A 121 -7.42 -16.36 -15.68
N PRO A 122 -7.56 -16.12 -16.98
CA PRO A 122 -7.80 -14.78 -17.52
C PRO A 122 -9.18 -14.19 -17.21
N LEU A 123 -10.18 -14.99 -16.87
CA LEU A 123 -11.56 -14.55 -16.61
C LEU A 123 -12.32 -15.59 -15.78
N GLY A 124 -12.01 -15.69 -14.51
CA GLY A 124 -12.75 -16.55 -13.62
C GLY A 124 -12.86 -15.96 -12.23
N LEU A 125 -13.52 -14.80 -12.09
CA LEU A 125 -14.08 -14.35 -10.82
C LEU A 125 -15.18 -15.34 -10.38
N ARG A 126 -14.80 -16.54 -10.05
CA ARG A 126 -15.56 -17.32 -9.07
C ARG A 126 -15.13 -16.75 -7.73
N CYS A 127 -16.02 -15.99 -7.13
CA CYS A 127 -15.86 -15.58 -5.74
C CYS A 127 -15.38 -16.77 -4.94
N LEU A 128 -14.15 -16.69 -4.39
CA LEU A 128 -13.69 -17.63 -3.41
C LEU A 128 -14.65 -17.51 -2.23
N HIS A 129 -15.56 -18.47 -2.13
CA HIS A 129 -16.47 -18.59 -0.99
C HIS A 129 -15.60 -18.94 0.21
N VAL A 130 -15.36 -17.97 1.07
CA VAL A 130 -14.76 -18.19 2.38
C VAL A 130 -15.86 -18.79 3.25
N PRO A 131 -15.74 -20.04 3.73
CA PRO A 131 -16.73 -20.62 4.63
C PRO A 131 -16.76 -19.78 5.92
N PRO A 132 -17.96 -19.55 6.50
CA PRO A 132 -18.06 -18.92 7.80
C PRO A 132 -17.41 -19.82 8.84
N GLY A 133 -16.45 -19.26 9.61
CA GLY A 133 -15.86 -19.88 10.80
C GLY A 133 -16.79 -19.82 12.00
#